data_46e7ba1496706bf0522700f906927f72
#
_entry.id   46e7ba1496706bf0522700f906927f72
#
_cell.length_a   1.000
_cell.length_b   1.000
_cell.length_c   1.000
_cell.angle_alpha   90.00
_cell.angle_beta   90.00
_cell.angle_gamma   90.00
#
_symmetry.space_group_name_H-M   'P 1'
#
loop_
_entity.id
_entity.type
_entity.pdbx_description
1 polymer ?
#
loop_
_entity_poly.entity_id
_entity_poly.type
_entity_poly.pdbx_seq_one_letter_code
_entity_poly.pdbx_strand_id
1 'polypeptide(L)'
;MKLTSKGRYAVMALADIANFDRQNPVSLRDISLRQNISLVYLEQIFSKLKKNNIVKSIRGTNGGYILTREPAQIKLSNIFSAVDE
;
A
#
# COMPACT_ATOMS: atom_id res chain seq x y z
N MET A 1 17.40 5.84 9.23
CA MET A 1 15.98 5.78 8.80
C MET A 1 15.08 5.73 10.03
N LYS A 2 14.14 6.61 10.06
CA LYS A 2 13.20 6.66 11.17
C LYS A 2 11.99 5.79 10.86
N LEU A 3 11.62 4.89 11.78
CA LEU A 3 10.44 4.04 11.63
C LEU A 3 9.20 4.80 12.11
N THR A 4 8.58 5.53 11.22
CA THR A 4 7.36 6.27 11.54
C THR A 4 6.16 5.33 11.50
N SER A 5 5.05 5.74 12.13
CA SER A 5 3.81 4.99 12.06
C SER A 5 3.31 4.86 10.62
N LYS A 6 3.41 5.93 9.84
CA LYS A 6 3.01 5.89 8.44
C LYS A 6 3.82 4.88 7.65
N GLY A 7 5.15 4.89 7.84
CA GLY A 7 6.02 3.96 7.15
C GLY A 7 5.70 2.52 7.50
N ARG A 8 5.52 2.23 8.79
CA ARG A 8 5.19 0.88 9.24
C ARG A 8 3.87 0.39 8.66
N TYR A 9 2.84 1.23 8.70
CA TYR A 9 1.54 0.86 8.15
C TYR A 9 1.57 0.71 6.64
N ALA A 10 2.39 1.52 5.96
CA ALA A 10 2.58 1.38 4.52
C ALA A 10 3.19 0.02 4.20
N VAL A 11 4.21 -0.40 4.94
CA VAL A 11 4.85 -1.70 4.74
C VAL A 11 3.86 -2.82 5.00
N MET A 12 3.08 -2.72 6.09
CA MET A 12 2.07 -3.74 6.41
C MET A 12 1.03 -3.87 5.29
N ALA A 13 0.58 -2.73 4.76
CA ALA A 13 -0.44 -2.73 3.70
C ALA A 13 0.10 -3.29 2.39
N LEU A 14 1.34 -2.93 2.04
CA LEU A 14 1.97 -3.45 0.82
C LEU A 14 2.24 -4.95 0.94
N ALA A 15 2.63 -5.41 2.11
CA ALA A 15 2.82 -6.84 2.35
C ALA A 15 1.50 -7.58 2.26
N ASP A 16 0.41 -6.97 2.71
CA ASP A 16 -0.93 -7.56 2.57
C ASP A 16 -1.26 -7.80 1.11
N ILE A 17 -1.03 -6.81 0.25
CA ILE A 17 -1.27 -6.95 -1.18
C ILE A 17 -0.40 -8.06 -1.77
N ALA A 18 0.88 -8.08 -1.41
CA ALA A 18 1.83 -9.03 -1.96
C ALA A 18 1.48 -10.48 -1.57
N ASN A 19 0.97 -10.67 -0.35
CA ASN A 19 0.71 -12.00 0.18
C ASN A 19 -0.71 -12.50 -0.08
N PHE A 20 -1.65 -11.59 -0.28
CA PHE A 20 -3.05 -11.99 -0.45
C PHE A 20 -3.37 -12.36 -1.89
N ASP A 21 -3.17 -11.43 -2.81
CA ASP A 21 -3.50 -11.68 -4.20
C ASP A 21 -2.66 -10.76 -5.08
N ARG A 22 -1.73 -11.36 -5.84
CA ARG A 22 -0.82 -10.60 -6.69
C ARG A 22 -1.37 -10.35 -8.08
N GLN A 23 -2.46 -11.03 -8.44
CA GLN A 23 -3.01 -10.95 -9.79
C GLN A 23 -4.23 -10.05 -9.87
N ASN A 24 -4.92 -9.89 -8.75
CA ASN A 24 -6.13 -9.08 -8.71
C ASN A 24 -5.95 -7.88 -7.78
N PRO A 25 -6.65 -6.78 -8.05
CA PRO A 25 -6.57 -5.62 -7.16
C PRO A 25 -7.09 -5.96 -5.77
N VAL A 26 -6.50 -5.31 -4.76
CA VAL A 26 -6.92 -5.46 -3.37
C VAL A 26 -7.49 -4.14 -2.90
N SER A 27 -8.70 -4.14 -2.36
CA SER A 27 -9.33 -2.91 -1.90
C SER A 27 -8.73 -2.46 -0.58
N LEU A 28 -8.71 -1.13 -0.36
CA LEU A 28 -8.25 -0.59 0.92
C LEU A 28 -9.13 -1.04 2.07
N ARG A 29 -10.43 -1.25 1.80
CA ARG A 29 -11.35 -1.73 2.81
C ARG A 29 -10.93 -3.10 3.32
N ASP A 30 -10.56 -4.00 2.42
CA ASP A 30 -10.11 -5.33 2.81
C ASP A 30 -8.81 -5.27 3.61
N ILE A 31 -7.88 -4.43 3.18
CA ILE A 31 -6.63 -4.23 3.92
C ILE A 31 -6.92 -3.69 5.31
N SER A 32 -7.83 -2.71 5.39
CA SER A 32 -8.23 -2.12 6.67
C SER A 32 -8.76 -3.17 7.63
N LEU A 33 -9.60 -4.07 7.14
CA LEU A 33 -10.19 -5.12 7.96
C LEU A 33 -9.16 -6.16 8.38
N ARG A 34 -8.30 -6.58 7.46
CA ARG A 34 -7.29 -7.60 7.77
C ARG A 34 -6.19 -7.10 8.69
N GLN A 35 -5.74 -5.87 8.47
CA GLN A 35 -4.59 -5.32 9.20
C GLN A 35 -5.01 -4.43 10.37
N ASN A 36 -6.31 -4.22 10.55
CA ASN A 36 -6.82 -3.35 11.61
C ASN A 36 -6.21 -1.95 11.56
N ILE A 37 -6.21 -1.37 10.36
CA ILE A 37 -5.74 -0.01 10.11
C ILE A 37 -6.91 0.82 9.63
N SER A 38 -7.01 2.06 10.10
CA SER A 38 -8.07 2.98 9.69
C SER A 38 -8.11 3.14 8.16
N LEU A 39 -9.31 3.03 7.59
CA LEU A 39 -9.51 3.20 6.15
C LEU A 39 -9.07 4.59 5.69
N VAL A 40 -9.43 5.62 6.45
CA VAL A 40 -9.05 7.00 6.13
C VAL A 40 -7.53 7.14 6.12
N TYR A 41 -6.87 6.51 7.06
CA TYR A 41 -5.41 6.55 7.15
C TYR A 41 -4.77 5.84 5.95
N LEU A 42 -5.34 4.68 5.57
CA LEU A 42 -4.87 3.96 4.39
C LEU A 42 -5.05 4.77 3.12
N GLU A 43 -6.16 5.51 3.01
CA GLU A 43 -6.38 6.37 1.85
C GLU A 43 -5.28 7.42 1.72
N GLN A 44 -4.87 8.02 2.84
CA GLN A 44 -3.78 8.99 2.84
C GLN A 44 -2.45 8.36 2.44
N ILE A 45 -2.15 7.20 3.01
CA ILE A 45 -0.92 6.47 2.70
C ILE A 45 -0.88 6.08 1.22
N PHE A 46 -1.96 5.50 0.71
CA PHE A 46 -1.99 5.02 -0.68
C PHE A 46 -2.01 6.14 -1.70
N SER A 47 -2.55 7.30 -1.35
CA SER A 47 -2.43 8.47 -2.20
C SER A 47 -0.96 8.81 -2.46
N LYS A 48 -0.14 8.75 -1.42
CA LYS A 48 1.30 9.02 -1.53
C LYS A 48 2.05 7.90 -2.25
N LEU A 49 1.70 6.65 -1.96
CA LEU A 49 2.32 5.52 -2.63
C LEU A 49 2.02 5.53 -4.14
N LYS A 50 0.80 5.89 -4.51
CA LYS A 50 0.40 6.00 -5.91
C LYS A 50 1.16 7.13 -6.60
N LYS A 51 1.29 8.27 -5.94
CA LYS A 51 2.01 9.42 -6.47
C LYS A 51 3.48 9.08 -6.76
N ASN A 52 4.05 8.18 -5.98
CA ASN A 52 5.43 7.75 -6.13
C ASN A 52 5.57 6.46 -6.94
N ASN A 53 4.50 6.04 -7.61
CA ASN A 53 4.49 4.88 -8.52
C ASN A 53 4.83 3.55 -7.86
N ILE A 54 4.54 3.41 -6.58
CA ILE A 54 4.73 2.14 -5.86
C ILE A 54 3.50 1.26 -6.03
N VAL A 55 2.33 1.88 -6.09
CA VAL A 55 1.06 1.18 -6.35
C VAL A 55 0.32 1.87 -7.49
N LYS A 56 -0.65 1.16 -8.02
CA LYS A 56 -1.50 1.64 -9.11
C LYS A 56 -2.93 1.27 -8.75
N SER A 57 -3.87 2.19 -8.98
CA SER A 57 -5.27 1.94 -8.69
C SER A 57 -5.98 1.38 -9.91
N ILE A 58 -6.89 0.43 -9.67
CA ILE A 58 -7.72 -0.18 -10.71
C ILE A 58 -9.16 0.13 -10.35
N ARG A 59 -9.88 0.73 -11.27
CA ARG A 59 -11.29 1.11 -11.08
C ARG A 59 -12.21 -0.06 -11.31
N GLY A 60 -13.40 0.01 -10.74
CA GLY A 60 -14.46 -0.95 -10.98
C GLY A 60 -14.94 -1.63 -9.72
N THR A 61 -15.95 -2.48 -9.85
CA THR A 61 -16.57 -3.20 -8.74
C THR A 61 -15.56 -4.07 -8.00
N ASN A 62 -14.63 -4.67 -8.75
CA ASN A 62 -13.57 -5.50 -8.20
C ASN A 62 -12.24 -4.76 -8.24
N GLY A 63 -12.29 -3.44 -8.14
CA GLY A 63 -11.10 -2.62 -8.19
C GLY A 63 -10.35 -2.58 -6.86
N GLY A 64 -9.30 -1.81 -6.84
CA GLY A 64 -8.45 -1.67 -5.67
C GLY A 64 -7.06 -1.23 -6.10
N TYR A 65 -6.05 -1.78 -5.44
CA TYR A 65 -4.66 -1.42 -5.72
C TYR A 65 -3.85 -2.66 -6.03
N ILE A 66 -2.88 -2.47 -6.93
CA ILE A 66 -1.89 -3.49 -7.24
C ILE A 66 -0.50 -2.87 -7.09
N LEU A 67 0.49 -3.71 -6.87
CA LEU A 67 1.89 -3.27 -6.85
C LEU A 67 2.33 -3.03 -8.29
N THR A 68 3.15 -1.99 -8.50
CA THR A 68 3.66 -1.68 -9.84
C THR A 68 4.87 -2.53 -10.23
N ARG A 69 5.45 -3.24 -9.27
CA ARG A 69 6.63 -4.07 -9.50
C ARG A 69 6.64 -5.20 -8.48
N GLU A 70 7.54 -6.17 -8.68
CA GLU A 70 7.69 -7.28 -7.76
C GLU A 70 8.02 -6.80 -6.36
N PRO A 71 7.45 -7.43 -5.32
CA PRO A 71 7.74 -7.01 -3.94
C PRO A 71 9.23 -6.94 -3.62
N ALA A 72 10.02 -7.86 -4.16
CA ALA A 72 11.46 -7.87 -3.92
C ALA A 72 12.17 -6.65 -4.50
N GLN A 73 11.54 -5.96 -5.44
CA GLN A 73 12.11 -4.76 -6.07
C GLN A 73 11.69 -3.47 -5.39
N ILE A 74 10.82 -3.56 -4.39
CA ILE A 74 10.37 -2.38 -3.65
C ILE A 74 11.23 -2.24 -2.41
N LYS A 75 12.01 -1.16 -2.35
CA LYS A 75 12.91 -0.91 -1.23
C LYS A 75 12.17 -0.22 -0.10
N LEU A 76 12.49 -0.62 1.14
CA LEU A 76 11.90 0.02 2.32
C LEU A 76 12.16 1.52 2.33
N SER A 77 13.36 1.95 1.92
CA SER A 77 13.68 3.37 1.85
C SER A 77 12.73 4.13 0.93
N ASN A 78 12.32 3.50 -0.20
CA ASN A 78 11.39 4.15 -1.11
C ASN A 78 10.00 4.30 -0.48
N ILE A 79 9.58 3.30 0.28
CA ILE A 79 8.28 3.34 0.96
C ILE A 79 8.27 4.45 2.00
N PHE A 80 9.26 4.48 2.88
CA PHE A 80 9.33 5.50 3.92
C PHE A 80 9.46 6.89 3.32
N SER A 81 10.26 7.04 2.28
CA SER A 81 10.42 8.31 1.58
C SER A 81 9.10 8.80 0.99
N ALA A 82 8.30 7.88 0.43
CA ALA A 82 7.05 8.24 -0.20
C ALA A 82 6.01 8.74 0.80
N VAL A 83 5.91 8.11 1.97
CA VAL A 83 4.82 8.39 2.91
C VAL A 83 5.17 9.41 3.99
N ASP A 84 6.44 9.69 4.21
CA ASP A 84 6.88 10.60 5.27
C ASP A 84 7.01 12.05 4.83
N GLU A 85 6.71 12.36 3.60
CA GLU A 85 6.76 13.74 3.11
C GLU A 85 5.57 14.54 3.55
#